data_332c7267b97bc35f6cee385d53bcb08c
#
_entry.id   332c7267b97bc35f6cee385d53bcb08c
#
_cell.length_a   1.000
_cell.length_b   1.000
_cell.length_c   1.000
_cell.angle_alpha   90.00
_cell.angle_beta   90.00
_cell.angle_gamma   90.00
#
_symmetry.space_group_name_H-M   'P 1'
#
loop_
_entity.id
_entity.type
_entity.pdbx_description
1 polymer ?
#
loop_
_entity_poly.entity_id
_entity_poly.type
_entity_poly.pdbx_seq_one_letter_code
_entity_poly.pdbx_strand_id
1 'polypeptide(L)'
;MNLVTDFRATIRACYFGNFIQASVINLTPLLFIPLREQFGLSYHQLSLLIAINFATQVAVDVICSHPVDRWGFRPFVVAAPFLTCGGFLTFALSSWLLPQTWVFYGFLLGTVIFSGAGGLVELTFSPIINAIPTDEKRKGAAMSALHSLYAWGQVSVIILSTLMLNLIGRENWQYIVIFWALPPLYNAWQFYRAPLSPPIPPVQRQGANFLLKQPFFYLITGCIAIGGATEVSIVQWSSAYLERALSLPKVYGDIAGMCSFALMLALGRSLYGIYGGKINLLKVMTLGSLLALVCYLGVAISPLPALTLILCALCGFASCLLWPGSVVLAAQKFPQAGAWMFAMLAFGGDIGAAIGPYLIGVAVDILPDFGFIQEYAVEYAASAEQFSLRGGMLLGALYPALTFAVLLLVRRSLKHKKG
;
A
#
# COMPACT_ATOMS: atom_id res chain seq x y z
N MET A 1 39.33 3.30 22.02
CA MET A 1 39.26 3.37 20.57
C MET A 1 37.78 3.11 20.16
N ASN A 2 37.00 4.19 20.05
CA ASN A 2 35.57 4.08 19.73
C ASN A 2 35.48 3.81 18.22
N LEU A 3 35.30 2.56 17.83
CA LEU A 3 34.91 2.18 16.49
C LEU A 3 33.50 2.75 16.27
N VAL A 4 33.40 3.87 15.58
CA VAL A 4 32.11 4.39 15.10
C VAL A 4 31.57 3.35 14.12
N THR A 5 30.58 2.56 14.56
CA THR A 5 29.95 1.54 13.74
C THR A 5 29.33 2.21 12.50
N ASP A 6 29.77 1.84 11.30
CA ASP A 6 29.23 2.39 10.05
C ASP A 6 27.88 1.73 9.73
N PHE A 7 26.79 2.44 9.99
CA PHE A 7 25.42 1.99 9.71
C PHE A 7 24.98 2.17 8.24
N ARG A 8 25.86 2.56 7.33
CA ARG A 8 25.51 2.71 5.89
C ARG A 8 25.03 1.39 5.28
N ALA A 9 25.60 0.26 5.70
CA ALA A 9 25.16 -1.07 5.26
C ALA A 9 23.71 -1.35 5.71
N THR A 10 23.36 -1.01 6.95
CA THR A 10 22.02 -1.14 7.53
C THR A 10 21.00 -0.29 6.76
N ILE A 11 21.33 0.98 6.52
CA ILE A 11 20.47 1.90 5.77
C ILE A 11 20.22 1.36 4.35
N ARG A 12 21.29 0.88 3.67
CA ARG A 12 21.15 0.29 2.33
C ARG A 12 20.30 -0.98 2.33
N ALA A 13 20.43 -1.82 3.36
CA ALA A 13 19.61 -3.03 3.50
C ALA A 13 18.12 -2.67 3.71
N CYS A 14 17.81 -1.67 4.55
CA CYS A 14 16.45 -1.17 4.73
C CYS A 14 15.89 -0.57 3.44
N TYR A 15 16.69 0.21 2.71
CA TYR A 15 16.29 0.83 1.45
C TYR A 15 15.95 -0.21 0.38
N PHE A 16 16.82 -1.21 0.20
CA PHE A 16 16.60 -2.28 -0.75
C PHE A 16 15.43 -3.17 -0.35
N GLY A 17 15.30 -3.50 0.95
CA GLY A 17 14.15 -4.24 1.45
C GLY A 17 12.82 -3.52 1.24
N ASN A 18 12.79 -2.18 1.45
CA ASN A 18 11.57 -1.40 1.23
C ASN A 18 11.24 -1.23 -0.27
N PHE A 19 12.26 -1.21 -1.13
CA PHE A 19 12.07 -1.29 -2.59
C PHE A 19 11.41 -2.62 -2.99
N ILE A 20 11.85 -3.74 -2.41
CA ILE A 20 11.27 -5.08 -2.65
C ILE A 20 9.85 -5.18 -2.05
N GLN A 21 9.58 -4.53 -0.90
CA GLN A 21 8.25 -4.53 -0.26
C GLN A 21 7.15 -4.12 -1.24
N ALA A 22 7.46 -3.27 -2.21
CA ALA A 22 6.52 -2.90 -3.26
C ALA A 22 6.03 -4.11 -4.08
N SER A 23 6.81 -5.18 -4.24
CA SER A 23 6.38 -6.40 -4.93
C SER A 23 5.34 -7.18 -4.12
N VAL A 24 5.46 -7.20 -2.80
CA VAL A 24 4.51 -7.85 -1.88
C VAL A 24 3.11 -7.25 -2.01
N ILE A 25 3.03 -5.95 -2.24
CA ILE A 25 1.75 -5.22 -2.32
C ILE A 25 1.21 -5.17 -3.74
N ASN A 26 2.06 -4.95 -4.75
CA ASN A 26 1.61 -4.59 -6.09
C ASN A 26 1.62 -5.73 -7.11
N LEU A 27 2.26 -6.87 -6.81
CA LEU A 27 2.35 -7.97 -7.78
C LEU A 27 0.99 -8.64 -8.01
N THR A 28 0.23 -8.95 -6.95
CA THR A 28 -1.08 -9.60 -7.05
C THR A 28 -2.08 -8.84 -7.93
N PRO A 29 -2.27 -7.51 -7.81
CA PRO A 29 -3.18 -6.76 -8.67
C PRO A 29 -2.80 -6.79 -10.15
N LEU A 30 -1.50 -6.79 -10.47
CA LEU A 30 -1.02 -6.93 -11.85
C LEU A 30 -1.43 -8.28 -12.48
N LEU A 31 -1.62 -9.29 -11.63
CA LEU A 31 -2.02 -10.64 -12.05
C LEU A 31 -3.53 -10.88 -12.03
N PHE A 32 -4.36 -9.89 -11.67
CA PHE A 32 -5.82 -10.06 -11.55
C PHE A 32 -6.44 -10.67 -12.80
N ILE A 33 -6.16 -10.10 -13.96
CA ILE A 33 -6.73 -10.59 -15.21
C ILE A 33 -6.16 -11.97 -15.61
N PRO A 34 -4.83 -12.20 -15.59
CA PRO A 34 -4.28 -13.54 -15.79
C PRO A 34 -4.89 -14.62 -14.88
N LEU A 35 -5.01 -14.32 -13.57
CA LEU A 35 -5.59 -15.25 -12.61
C LEU A 35 -7.09 -15.51 -12.86
N ARG A 36 -7.85 -14.46 -13.20
CA ARG A 36 -9.26 -14.57 -13.54
C ARG A 36 -9.47 -15.41 -14.80
N GLU A 37 -8.72 -15.15 -15.86
CA GLU A 37 -8.83 -15.86 -17.14
C GLU A 37 -8.42 -17.33 -17.04
N GLN A 38 -7.34 -17.63 -16.28
CA GLN A 38 -6.80 -18.99 -16.21
C GLN A 38 -7.54 -19.86 -15.20
N PHE A 39 -8.01 -19.31 -14.07
CA PHE A 39 -8.62 -20.11 -12.98
C PHE A 39 -10.09 -19.80 -12.72
N GLY A 40 -10.69 -18.86 -13.47
CA GLY A 40 -12.11 -18.48 -13.28
C GLY A 40 -12.41 -17.77 -11.97
N LEU A 41 -11.42 -17.06 -11.38
CA LEU A 41 -11.61 -16.39 -10.09
C LEU A 41 -12.55 -15.19 -10.22
N SER A 42 -13.44 -15.02 -9.24
CA SER A 42 -14.29 -13.84 -9.15
C SER A 42 -13.50 -12.59 -8.71
N TYR A 43 -14.04 -11.40 -8.97
CA TYR A 43 -13.42 -10.16 -8.48
C TYR A 43 -13.40 -10.09 -6.95
N HIS A 44 -14.40 -10.67 -6.29
CA HIS A 44 -14.40 -10.86 -4.84
C HIS A 44 -13.20 -11.70 -4.38
N GLN A 45 -12.91 -12.84 -5.03
CA GLN A 45 -11.76 -13.67 -4.69
C GLN A 45 -10.42 -12.95 -4.93
N LEU A 46 -10.30 -12.20 -6.02
CA LEU A 46 -9.10 -11.40 -6.30
C LEU A 46 -8.90 -10.29 -5.27
N SER A 47 -9.96 -9.56 -4.91
CA SER A 47 -9.89 -8.54 -3.87
C SER A 47 -9.67 -9.11 -2.48
N LEU A 48 -10.12 -10.35 -2.22
CA LEU A 48 -9.84 -11.05 -0.97
C LEU A 48 -8.33 -11.34 -0.81
N LEU A 49 -7.59 -11.62 -1.90
CA LEU A 49 -6.12 -11.72 -1.83
C LEU A 49 -5.49 -10.42 -1.34
N ILE A 50 -5.99 -9.25 -1.81
CA ILE A 50 -5.53 -7.95 -1.32
C ILE A 50 -5.89 -7.76 0.16
N ALA A 51 -7.14 -8.04 0.53
CA ALA A 51 -7.60 -7.89 1.91
C ALA A 51 -6.80 -8.76 2.88
N ILE A 52 -6.52 -10.02 2.52
CA ILE A 52 -5.71 -10.94 3.31
C ILE A 52 -4.25 -10.48 3.38
N ASN A 53 -3.72 -9.88 2.31
CA ASN A 53 -2.37 -9.29 2.33
C ASN A 53 -2.25 -8.27 3.47
N PHE A 54 -3.08 -7.24 3.46
CA PHE A 54 -3.02 -6.18 4.50
C PHE A 54 -3.47 -6.70 5.88
N ALA A 55 -4.51 -7.52 5.95
CA ALA A 55 -4.94 -8.11 7.23
C ALA A 55 -3.84 -8.95 7.90
N THR A 56 -3.01 -9.64 7.09
CA THR A 56 -1.87 -10.40 7.59
C THR A 56 -0.77 -9.45 8.09
N GLN A 57 -0.50 -8.34 7.41
CA GLN A 57 0.46 -7.33 7.87
C GLN A 57 0.02 -6.76 9.22
N VAL A 58 -1.25 -6.35 9.33
CA VAL A 58 -1.88 -5.90 10.59
C VAL A 58 -1.73 -6.94 11.72
N ALA A 59 -1.99 -8.22 11.43
CA ALA A 59 -1.82 -9.28 12.43
C ALA A 59 -0.38 -9.41 12.90
N VAL A 60 0.58 -9.28 11.99
CA VAL A 60 2.02 -9.32 12.30
C VAL A 60 2.43 -8.12 13.14
N ASP A 61 1.94 -6.92 12.85
CA ASP A 61 2.21 -5.72 13.65
C ASP A 61 1.80 -5.91 15.12
N VAL A 62 0.63 -6.51 15.35
CA VAL A 62 0.13 -6.79 16.69
C VAL A 62 0.92 -7.92 17.37
N ILE A 63 1.09 -9.05 16.67
CA ILE A 63 1.69 -10.28 17.25
C ILE A 63 3.19 -10.11 17.43
N CYS A 64 3.91 -9.50 16.47
CA CYS A 64 5.37 -9.44 16.46
C CYS A 64 5.94 -8.20 17.13
N SER A 65 5.15 -7.17 17.48
CA SER A 65 5.63 -5.95 18.12
C SER A 65 6.39 -6.24 19.43
N HIS A 66 5.81 -7.06 20.31
CA HIS A 66 6.45 -7.43 21.58
C HIS A 66 7.68 -8.36 21.40
N PRO A 67 7.63 -9.43 20.59
CA PRO A 67 8.80 -10.21 20.21
C PRO A 67 9.96 -9.40 19.63
N VAL A 68 9.69 -8.45 18.72
CA VAL A 68 10.72 -7.57 18.14
C VAL A 68 11.39 -6.72 19.22
N ASP A 69 10.63 -6.18 20.15
CA ASP A 69 11.16 -5.41 21.27
C ASP A 69 12.03 -6.25 22.21
N ARG A 70 11.69 -7.53 22.39
CA ARG A 70 12.39 -8.45 23.31
C ARG A 70 13.64 -9.09 22.70
N TRP A 71 13.56 -9.52 21.44
CA TRP A 71 14.62 -10.28 20.78
C TRP A 71 15.49 -9.41 19.86
N GLY A 72 15.11 -8.15 19.67
CA GLY A 72 15.78 -7.22 18.76
C GLY A 72 15.38 -7.44 17.30
N PHE A 73 15.88 -6.59 16.43
CA PHE A 73 15.46 -6.54 15.02
C PHE A 73 15.99 -7.71 14.17
N ARG A 74 17.21 -8.22 14.47
CA ARG A 74 17.94 -9.14 13.58
C ARG A 74 17.18 -10.41 13.19
N PRO A 75 16.55 -11.18 14.10
CA PRO A 75 15.82 -12.38 13.72
C PRO A 75 14.72 -12.09 12.69
N PHE A 76 14.01 -10.99 12.85
CA PHE A 76 12.86 -10.60 12.03
C PHE A 76 13.27 -10.10 10.65
N VAL A 77 14.27 -9.19 10.58
CA VAL A 77 14.71 -8.65 9.28
C VAL A 77 15.50 -9.66 8.43
N VAL A 78 16.04 -10.73 9.05
CA VAL A 78 16.63 -11.85 8.30
C VAL A 78 15.55 -12.84 7.88
N ALA A 79 14.56 -13.13 8.73
CA ALA A 79 13.48 -14.06 8.42
C ALA A 79 12.52 -13.51 7.33
N ALA A 80 12.18 -12.22 7.38
CA ALA A 80 11.24 -11.61 6.45
C ALA A 80 11.57 -11.87 4.97
N PRO A 81 12.79 -11.66 4.47
CA PRO A 81 13.11 -11.95 3.08
C PRO A 81 12.97 -13.43 2.69
N PHE A 82 13.27 -14.37 3.59
CA PHE A 82 13.04 -15.80 3.32
C PHE A 82 11.54 -16.12 3.25
N LEU A 83 10.73 -15.51 4.11
CA LEU A 83 9.28 -15.64 4.05
C LEU A 83 8.72 -15.02 2.77
N THR A 84 9.22 -13.87 2.33
CA THR A 84 8.82 -13.28 1.03
C THR A 84 9.11 -14.25 -0.11
N CYS A 85 10.34 -14.78 -0.18
CA CYS A 85 10.72 -15.76 -1.19
C CYS A 85 9.83 -17.02 -1.14
N GLY A 86 9.68 -17.63 0.04
CA GLY A 86 8.86 -18.81 0.24
C GLY A 86 7.39 -18.59 -0.11
N GLY A 87 6.83 -17.43 0.25
CA GLY A 87 5.46 -17.06 -0.07
C GLY A 87 5.23 -16.89 -1.56
N PHE A 88 6.12 -16.20 -2.26
CA PHE A 88 6.05 -16.06 -3.73
C PHE A 88 6.18 -17.42 -4.43
N LEU A 89 7.10 -18.28 -3.98
CA LEU A 89 7.22 -19.64 -4.53
C LEU A 89 5.96 -20.46 -4.25
N THR A 90 5.39 -20.40 -3.05
CA THR A 90 4.12 -21.05 -2.74
C THR A 90 3.00 -20.57 -3.65
N PHE A 91 2.88 -19.26 -3.86
CA PHE A 91 1.89 -18.66 -4.75
C PHE A 91 2.04 -19.17 -6.18
N ALA A 92 3.24 -19.09 -6.76
CA ALA A 92 3.51 -19.51 -8.13
C ALA A 92 3.31 -21.01 -8.33
N LEU A 93 3.91 -21.85 -7.46
CA LEU A 93 3.89 -23.30 -7.57
C LEU A 93 2.49 -23.89 -7.33
N SER A 94 1.62 -23.22 -6.58
CA SER A 94 0.23 -23.65 -6.36
C SER A 94 -0.52 -23.86 -7.67
N SER A 95 -0.25 -23.02 -8.68
CA SER A 95 -0.88 -23.15 -10.00
C SER A 95 -0.48 -24.41 -10.79
N TRP A 96 0.66 -24.98 -10.49
CA TRP A 96 1.17 -26.19 -11.15
C TRP A 96 0.96 -27.47 -10.35
N LEU A 97 0.93 -27.34 -9.01
CA LEU A 97 0.93 -28.51 -8.11
C LEU A 97 -0.46 -28.85 -7.57
N LEU A 98 -1.40 -27.88 -7.55
CA LEU A 98 -2.72 -28.08 -6.96
C LEU A 98 -3.79 -28.26 -8.03
N PRO A 99 -4.81 -29.12 -7.79
CA PRO A 99 -6.00 -29.16 -8.60
C PRO A 99 -6.71 -27.79 -8.64
N GLN A 100 -7.42 -27.50 -9.72
CA GLN A 100 -8.10 -26.20 -9.92
C GLN A 100 -9.01 -25.80 -8.74
N THR A 101 -9.65 -26.75 -8.08
CA THR A 101 -10.50 -26.54 -6.90
C THR A 101 -9.74 -26.03 -5.67
N TRP A 102 -8.44 -26.30 -5.57
CA TRP A 102 -7.60 -25.95 -4.43
C TRP A 102 -6.61 -24.82 -4.71
N VAL A 103 -6.45 -24.44 -5.97
CA VAL A 103 -5.46 -23.44 -6.41
C VAL A 103 -5.65 -22.10 -5.70
N PHE A 104 -6.89 -21.65 -5.51
CA PHE A 104 -7.18 -20.39 -4.80
C PHE A 104 -6.67 -20.42 -3.34
N TYR A 105 -6.84 -21.54 -2.65
CA TYR A 105 -6.31 -21.69 -1.29
C TYR A 105 -4.79 -21.72 -1.25
N GLY A 106 -4.14 -22.20 -2.30
CA GLY A 106 -2.70 -22.09 -2.49
C GLY A 106 -2.24 -20.65 -2.68
N PHE A 107 -2.98 -19.85 -3.44
CA PHE A 107 -2.75 -18.40 -3.57
C PHE A 107 -2.95 -17.68 -2.24
N LEU A 108 -3.99 -18.03 -1.48
CA LEU A 108 -4.20 -17.48 -0.13
C LEU A 108 -3.03 -17.80 0.80
N LEU A 109 -2.58 -19.05 0.83
CA LEU A 109 -1.45 -19.48 1.66
C LEU A 109 -0.17 -18.72 1.28
N GLY A 110 0.16 -18.65 -0.02
CA GLY A 110 1.29 -17.88 -0.50
C GLY A 110 1.18 -16.40 -0.09
N THR A 111 -0.02 -15.81 -0.23
CA THR A 111 -0.30 -14.44 0.19
C THR A 111 -0.05 -14.24 1.68
N VAL A 112 -0.57 -15.09 2.56
CA VAL A 112 -0.33 -15.00 4.01
C VAL A 112 1.17 -15.06 4.33
N ILE A 113 1.92 -15.96 3.67
CA ILE A 113 3.36 -16.11 3.94
C ILE A 113 4.14 -14.84 3.54
N PHE A 114 3.99 -14.34 2.29
CA PHE A 114 4.74 -13.17 1.86
C PHE A 114 4.24 -11.86 2.50
N SER A 115 2.96 -11.79 2.84
CA SER A 115 2.40 -10.62 3.56
C SER A 115 2.84 -10.58 5.01
N GLY A 116 2.99 -11.75 5.65
CA GLY A 116 3.61 -11.83 6.97
C GLY A 116 5.03 -11.25 6.98
N ALA A 117 5.79 -11.50 5.91
CA ALA A 117 7.08 -10.83 5.71
C ALA A 117 6.94 -9.32 5.54
N GLY A 118 5.92 -8.88 4.78
CA GLY A 118 5.59 -7.47 4.58
C GLY A 118 5.38 -6.72 5.90
N GLY A 119 4.55 -7.28 6.79
CA GLY A 119 4.34 -6.73 8.12
C GLY A 119 5.63 -6.65 8.95
N LEU A 120 6.50 -7.68 8.90
CA LEU A 120 7.81 -7.60 9.56
C LEU A 120 8.70 -6.48 9.03
N VAL A 121 8.65 -6.20 7.73
CA VAL A 121 9.37 -5.07 7.10
C VAL A 121 8.86 -3.74 7.64
N GLU A 122 7.55 -3.52 7.63
CA GLU A 122 6.93 -2.27 8.14
C GLU A 122 7.21 -2.06 9.63
N LEU A 123 7.05 -3.12 10.42
CA LEU A 123 7.29 -3.09 11.86
C LEU A 123 8.74 -2.76 12.23
N THR A 124 9.72 -3.11 11.38
CA THR A 124 11.14 -3.08 11.78
C THR A 124 11.96 -1.98 11.11
N PHE A 125 11.73 -1.63 9.84
CA PHE A 125 12.65 -0.77 9.09
C PHE A 125 12.67 0.67 9.59
N SER A 126 11.51 1.25 9.86
CA SER A 126 11.42 2.60 10.42
C SER A 126 12.04 2.71 11.80
N PRO A 127 11.76 1.79 12.75
CA PRO A 127 12.48 1.75 14.04
C PRO A 127 13.99 1.53 13.92
N ILE A 128 14.47 0.69 12.99
CA ILE A 128 15.90 0.47 12.76
C ILE A 128 16.56 1.79 12.35
N ILE A 129 16.02 2.51 11.38
CA ILE A 129 16.56 3.81 10.94
C ILE A 129 16.53 4.82 12.08
N ASN A 130 15.46 4.86 12.86
CA ASN A 130 15.32 5.76 14.01
C ASN A 130 16.28 5.45 15.14
N ALA A 131 16.67 4.18 15.32
CA ALA A 131 17.63 3.75 16.35
C ALA A 131 19.10 4.03 15.98
N ILE A 132 19.41 4.42 14.75
CA ILE A 132 20.78 4.74 14.33
C ILE A 132 21.26 6.00 15.08
N PRO A 133 22.43 5.96 15.74
CA PRO A 133 22.99 7.11 16.47
C PRO A 133 23.52 8.16 15.48
N THR A 134 22.66 9.07 15.05
CA THR A 134 22.96 10.19 14.18
C THR A 134 22.07 11.39 14.51
N ASP A 135 22.35 12.55 13.91
CA ASP A 135 21.52 13.74 14.13
C ASP A 135 20.11 13.58 13.53
N GLU A 136 19.13 14.27 14.13
CA GLU A 136 17.70 14.18 13.75
C GLU A 136 17.44 14.56 12.27
N LYS A 137 18.25 15.48 11.71
CA LYS A 137 18.11 15.89 10.30
C LYS A 137 18.47 14.73 9.36
N ARG A 138 19.53 13.99 9.69
CA ARG A 138 19.94 12.80 8.91
C ARG A 138 18.95 11.65 9.09
N LYS A 139 18.40 11.44 10.29
CA LYS A 139 17.33 10.46 10.52
C LYS A 139 16.10 10.78 9.66
N GLY A 140 15.65 12.04 9.67
CA GLY A 140 14.52 12.49 8.87
C GLY A 140 14.75 12.29 7.37
N ALA A 141 15.96 12.60 6.88
CA ALA A 141 16.32 12.36 5.48
C ALA A 141 16.34 10.86 5.12
N ALA A 142 16.90 10.02 5.99
CA ALA A 142 16.94 8.57 5.79
C ALA A 142 15.53 7.95 5.81
N MET A 143 14.65 8.41 6.70
CA MET A 143 13.26 7.98 6.76
C MET A 143 12.48 8.39 5.50
N SER A 144 12.65 9.65 5.05
CA SER A 144 12.04 10.12 3.80
C SER A 144 12.51 9.32 2.58
N ALA A 145 13.82 9.03 2.51
CA ALA A 145 14.38 8.20 1.44
C ALA A 145 13.84 6.76 1.48
N LEU A 146 13.65 6.17 2.67
CA LEU A 146 13.04 4.85 2.83
C LEU A 146 11.67 4.78 2.14
N HIS A 147 10.78 5.72 2.47
CA HIS A 147 9.42 5.76 1.89
C HIS A 147 9.41 6.13 0.39
N SER A 148 10.37 6.93 -0.06
CA SER A 148 10.51 7.23 -1.49
C SER A 148 10.94 5.99 -2.29
N LEU A 149 11.82 5.15 -1.73
CA LEU A 149 12.27 3.92 -2.38
C LEU A 149 11.18 2.87 -2.51
N TYR A 150 10.22 2.83 -1.57
CA TYR A 150 9.01 2.04 -1.77
C TYR A 150 8.27 2.45 -3.06
N ALA A 151 8.03 3.75 -3.25
CA ALA A 151 7.33 4.24 -4.44
C ALA A 151 8.11 3.97 -5.74
N TRP A 152 9.43 4.11 -5.74
CA TRP A 152 10.28 3.69 -6.86
C TRP A 152 10.28 2.18 -7.08
N GLY A 153 10.21 1.39 -6.01
CA GLY A 153 9.98 -0.05 -6.07
C GLY A 153 8.67 -0.38 -6.75
N GLN A 154 7.59 0.31 -6.40
CA GLN A 154 6.27 0.15 -7.02
C GLN A 154 6.32 0.40 -8.52
N VAL A 155 6.92 1.52 -8.97
CA VAL A 155 7.13 1.80 -10.40
C VAL A 155 7.90 0.68 -11.09
N SER A 156 8.98 0.20 -10.46
CA SER A 156 9.83 -0.87 -11.01
C SER A 156 9.07 -2.20 -11.11
N VAL A 157 8.33 -2.57 -10.08
CA VAL A 157 7.52 -3.81 -10.06
C VAL A 157 6.49 -3.78 -11.19
N ILE A 158 5.78 -2.67 -11.35
CA ILE A 158 4.77 -2.52 -12.39
C ILE A 158 5.40 -2.63 -13.78
N ILE A 159 6.43 -1.82 -14.07
CA ILE A 159 7.06 -1.79 -15.39
C ILE A 159 7.67 -3.15 -15.74
N LEU A 160 8.50 -3.71 -14.86
CA LEU A 160 9.20 -4.96 -15.14
C LEU A 160 8.22 -6.12 -15.29
N SER A 161 7.23 -6.23 -14.39
CA SER A 161 6.25 -7.31 -14.47
C SER A 161 5.37 -7.19 -15.71
N THR A 162 4.92 -5.98 -16.07
CA THR A 162 4.12 -5.75 -17.29
C THR A 162 4.92 -6.08 -18.55
N LEU A 163 6.19 -5.65 -18.63
CA LEU A 163 7.06 -6.00 -19.76
C LEU A 163 7.28 -7.51 -19.85
N MET A 164 7.53 -8.18 -18.72
CA MET A 164 7.66 -9.64 -18.70
C MET A 164 6.37 -10.32 -19.15
N LEU A 165 5.18 -9.93 -18.63
CA LEU A 165 3.90 -10.47 -19.09
C LEU A 165 3.69 -10.32 -20.59
N ASN A 166 4.14 -9.20 -21.16
CA ASN A 166 4.02 -8.95 -22.59
C ASN A 166 5.01 -9.79 -23.43
N LEU A 167 6.20 -10.08 -22.88
CA LEU A 167 7.23 -10.85 -23.56
C LEU A 167 7.01 -12.35 -23.51
N ILE A 168 6.61 -12.89 -22.35
CA ILE A 168 6.52 -14.34 -22.12
C ILE A 168 5.09 -14.87 -22.22
N GLY A 169 4.09 -13.97 -22.36
CA GLY A 169 2.66 -14.32 -22.34
C GLY A 169 2.04 -14.33 -20.96
N ARG A 170 0.73 -14.02 -20.89
CA ARG A 170 -0.03 -13.93 -19.63
C ARG A 170 -0.17 -15.29 -18.93
N GLU A 171 -0.19 -16.36 -19.69
CA GLU A 171 -0.25 -17.74 -19.20
C GLU A 171 0.98 -18.14 -18.40
N ASN A 172 2.09 -17.44 -18.58
CA ASN A 172 3.38 -17.73 -17.95
C ASN A 172 3.70 -16.81 -16.75
N TRP A 173 2.68 -16.19 -16.15
CA TRP A 173 2.81 -15.25 -15.03
C TRP A 173 3.59 -15.81 -13.83
N GLN A 174 3.61 -17.13 -13.65
CA GLN A 174 4.33 -17.80 -12.56
C GLN A 174 5.82 -17.47 -12.56
N TYR A 175 6.44 -17.37 -13.74
CA TYR A 175 7.85 -17.03 -13.88
C TYR A 175 8.15 -15.59 -13.39
N ILE A 176 7.17 -14.69 -13.48
CA ILE A 176 7.29 -13.31 -12.96
C ILE A 176 7.29 -13.33 -11.44
N VAL A 177 6.43 -14.12 -10.82
CA VAL A 177 6.38 -14.27 -9.36
C VAL A 177 7.70 -14.90 -8.86
N ILE A 178 8.21 -15.92 -9.56
CA ILE A 178 9.51 -16.55 -9.26
C ILE A 178 10.66 -15.55 -9.41
N PHE A 179 10.65 -14.71 -10.44
CA PHE A 179 11.63 -13.64 -10.61
C PHE A 179 11.66 -12.70 -9.39
N TRP A 180 10.49 -12.26 -8.91
CA TRP A 180 10.40 -11.41 -7.72
C TRP A 180 10.69 -12.14 -6.40
N ALA A 181 10.73 -13.46 -6.39
CA ALA A 181 11.16 -14.24 -5.24
C ALA A 181 12.68 -14.19 -5.00
N LEU A 182 13.48 -13.83 -6.00
CA LEU A 182 14.96 -13.86 -5.90
C LEU A 182 15.56 -12.65 -5.16
N PRO A 183 15.17 -11.37 -5.42
CA PRO A 183 15.75 -10.20 -4.77
C PRO A 183 15.71 -10.25 -3.23
N PRO A 184 14.65 -10.77 -2.57
CA PRO A 184 14.63 -10.93 -1.12
C PRO A 184 15.80 -11.73 -0.55
N LEU A 185 16.28 -12.76 -1.24
CA LEU A 185 17.42 -13.57 -0.76
C LEU A 185 18.71 -12.74 -0.62
N TYR A 186 18.92 -11.80 -1.54
CA TYR A 186 20.03 -10.86 -1.42
C TYR A 186 19.84 -9.90 -0.25
N ASN A 187 18.60 -9.47 0.03
CA ASN A 187 18.29 -8.64 1.18
C ASN A 187 18.52 -9.37 2.52
N ALA A 188 18.19 -10.67 2.59
CA ALA A 188 18.52 -11.51 3.75
C ALA A 188 20.03 -11.51 4.03
N TRP A 189 20.84 -11.68 3.00
CA TRP A 189 22.30 -11.63 3.12
C TRP A 189 22.80 -10.25 3.58
N GLN A 190 22.22 -9.15 3.06
CA GLN A 190 22.55 -7.80 3.52
C GLN A 190 22.28 -7.64 5.05
N PHE A 191 21.10 -8.04 5.54
CA PHE A 191 20.75 -7.94 6.95
C PHE A 191 21.53 -8.89 7.85
N TYR A 192 21.91 -10.06 7.34
CA TYR A 192 22.79 -10.96 8.09
C TYR A 192 24.13 -10.30 8.45
N ARG A 193 24.68 -9.49 7.55
CA ARG A 193 25.97 -8.81 7.70
C ARG A 193 25.89 -7.40 8.28
N ALA A 194 24.74 -6.73 8.14
CA ALA A 194 24.59 -5.33 8.58
C ALA A 194 24.68 -5.18 10.10
N PRO A 195 25.37 -4.15 10.63
CA PRO A 195 25.30 -3.81 12.04
C PRO A 195 23.92 -3.24 12.38
N LEU A 196 23.27 -3.74 13.44
CA LEU A 196 21.95 -3.25 13.89
C LEU A 196 22.06 -2.64 15.29
N SER A 197 21.47 -1.46 15.47
CA SER A 197 21.29 -0.86 16.79
C SER A 197 20.25 -1.62 17.60
N PRO A 198 20.41 -1.72 18.94
CA PRO A 198 19.36 -2.27 19.78
C PRO A 198 18.10 -1.40 19.74
N PRO A 199 16.91 -1.98 20.00
CA PRO A 199 15.67 -1.22 20.11
C PRO A 199 15.74 -0.16 21.23
N ILE A 200 14.97 0.93 21.09
CA ILE A 200 14.89 1.99 22.11
C ILE A 200 14.28 1.41 23.41
N PRO A 201 14.91 1.66 24.58
CA PRO A 201 14.43 1.11 25.86
C PRO A 201 13.00 1.54 26.22
N PRO A 202 12.19 0.67 26.86
CA PRO A 202 10.79 0.95 27.20
C PRO A 202 10.55 2.20 28.04
N VAL A 203 11.52 2.56 28.93
CA VAL A 203 11.44 3.70 29.87
C VAL A 203 11.33 5.05 29.14
N GLN A 204 11.72 5.13 27.86
CA GLN A 204 11.69 6.36 27.07
C GLN A 204 10.41 6.50 26.24
N ARG A 205 9.46 5.55 26.34
CA ARG A 205 8.25 5.50 25.52
C ARG A 205 7.05 6.06 26.27
N GLN A 206 6.26 6.96 25.64
CA GLN A 206 4.93 7.34 26.17
C GLN A 206 3.96 6.17 26.09
N GLY A 207 3.20 5.95 27.15
CA GLY A 207 2.27 4.82 27.27
C GLY A 207 1.04 4.94 26.36
N ALA A 208 0.55 3.80 25.86
CA ALA A 208 -0.66 3.67 25.07
C ALA A 208 -1.90 4.33 25.70
N ASN A 209 -2.03 4.18 27.04
CA ASN A 209 -3.20 4.70 27.79
C ASN A 209 -3.41 6.22 27.69
N PHE A 210 -2.36 6.99 27.44
CA PHE A 210 -2.49 8.44 27.23
C PHE A 210 -3.10 8.72 25.87
N LEU A 211 -2.62 8.07 24.81
CA LEU A 211 -3.07 8.28 23.42
C LEU A 211 -4.52 7.83 23.21
N LEU A 212 -4.90 6.69 23.80
CA LEU A 212 -6.26 6.16 23.77
C LEU A 212 -7.31 7.08 24.42
N LYS A 213 -6.90 8.01 25.27
CA LYS A 213 -7.79 9.03 25.87
C LYS A 213 -7.91 10.29 25.01
N GLN A 214 -7.17 10.39 23.88
CA GLN A 214 -7.15 11.60 23.06
C GLN A 214 -8.08 11.49 21.84
N PRO A 215 -9.16 12.26 21.75
CA PRO A 215 -10.06 12.23 20.57
C PRO A 215 -9.34 12.52 19.25
N PHE A 216 -8.32 13.37 19.28
CA PHE A 216 -7.49 13.67 18.10
C PHE A 216 -6.78 12.43 17.56
N PHE A 217 -6.39 11.50 18.44
CA PHE A 217 -5.72 10.27 18.03
C PHE A 217 -6.64 9.39 17.16
N TYR A 218 -7.90 9.25 17.56
CA TYR A 218 -8.90 8.51 16.76
C TYR A 218 -9.22 9.19 15.43
N LEU A 219 -9.30 10.53 15.42
CA LEU A 219 -9.53 11.29 14.17
C LEU A 219 -8.39 11.08 13.18
N ILE A 220 -7.13 11.12 13.65
CA ILE A 220 -5.98 10.97 12.74
C ILE A 220 -5.77 9.51 12.31
N THR A 221 -6.10 8.54 13.19
CA THR A 221 -6.11 7.12 12.84
C THR A 221 -7.22 6.82 11.82
N GLY A 222 -8.41 7.40 11.98
CA GLY A 222 -9.46 7.34 10.97
C GLY A 222 -9.07 8.01 9.65
N CYS A 223 -8.35 9.12 9.71
CA CYS A 223 -7.85 9.82 8.52
C CYS A 223 -6.87 8.96 7.72
N ILE A 224 -5.92 8.30 8.40
CA ILE A 224 -4.96 7.42 7.72
C ILE A 224 -5.64 6.15 7.17
N ALA A 225 -6.62 5.60 7.89
CA ALA A 225 -7.37 4.43 7.43
C ALA A 225 -8.14 4.74 6.13
N ILE A 226 -8.93 5.81 6.12
CA ILE A 226 -9.71 6.18 4.94
C ILE A 226 -8.79 6.71 3.82
N GLY A 227 -7.69 7.37 4.19
CA GLY A 227 -6.63 7.79 3.27
C GLY A 227 -5.95 6.59 2.59
N GLY A 228 -5.67 5.52 3.34
CA GLY A 228 -5.15 4.25 2.84
C GLY A 228 -6.13 3.58 1.88
N ALA A 229 -7.42 3.52 2.24
CA ALA A 229 -8.46 3.05 1.34
C ALA A 229 -8.50 3.86 0.04
N THR A 230 -8.36 5.20 0.12
CA THR A 230 -8.33 6.09 -1.05
C THR A 230 -7.16 5.79 -1.97
N GLU A 231 -5.95 5.67 -1.43
CA GLU A 231 -4.71 5.44 -2.19
C GLU A 231 -4.70 4.04 -2.80
N VAL A 232 -4.94 3.03 -1.97
CA VAL A 232 -4.75 1.63 -2.36
C VAL A 232 -5.84 1.15 -3.31
N SER A 233 -7.10 1.57 -3.13
CA SER A 233 -8.19 1.08 -3.98
C SER A 233 -8.01 1.46 -5.43
N ILE A 234 -7.69 2.71 -5.74
CA ILE A 234 -7.55 3.14 -7.14
C ILE A 234 -6.34 2.50 -7.81
N VAL A 235 -5.19 2.41 -7.12
CA VAL A 235 -4.00 1.79 -7.71
C VAL A 235 -4.19 0.30 -7.94
N GLN A 236 -4.82 -0.41 -7.01
CA GLN A 236 -5.03 -1.84 -7.11
C GLN A 236 -6.04 -2.23 -8.21
N TRP A 237 -7.04 -1.37 -8.45
CA TRP A 237 -8.09 -1.64 -9.44
C TRP A 237 -7.84 -0.99 -10.80
N SER A 238 -6.93 -0.01 -10.93
CA SER A 238 -6.77 0.78 -12.15
C SER A 238 -6.45 -0.06 -13.39
N SER A 239 -5.56 -1.06 -13.29
CA SER A 239 -5.22 -1.92 -14.42
C SER A 239 -6.43 -2.72 -14.90
N ALA A 240 -7.08 -3.46 -14.00
CA ALA A 240 -8.27 -4.26 -14.35
C ALA A 240 -9.43 -3.38 -14.86
N TYR A 241 -9.64 -2.21 -14.26
CA TYR A 241 -10.65 -1.26 -14.69
C TYR A 241 -10.39 -0.74 -16.11
N LEU A 242 -9.17 -0.30 -16.42
CA LEU A 242 -8.82 0.23 -17.74
C LEU A 242 -8.91 -0.87 -18.82
N GLU A 243 -8.51 -2.09 -18.48
CA GLU A 243 -8.61 -3.21 -19.41
C GLU A 243 -10.06 -3.63 -19.66
N ARG A 244 -10.87 -3.83 -18.64
CA ARG A 244 -12.22 -4.40 -18.75
C ARG A 244 -13.32 -3.36 -18.96
N ALA A 245 -13.28 -2.23 -18.24
CA ALA A 245 -14.31 -1.21 -18.36
C ALA A 245 -14.14 -0.31 -19.59
N LEU A 246 -12.89 -0.10 -20.03
CA LEU A 246 -12.57 0.78 -21.16
C LEU A 246 -11.95 0.04 -22.36
N SER A 247 -11.86 -1.28 -22.31
CA SER A 247 -11.34 -2.15 -23.38
C SER A 247 -9.94 -1.75 -23.87
N LEU A 248 -9.10 -1.24 -22.96
CA LEU A 248 -7.71 -0.91 -23.28
C LEU A 248 -6.83 -2.17 -23.18
N PRO A 249 -5.77 -2.29 -24.01
CA PRO A 249 -4.77 -3.32 -23.81
C PRO A 249 -4.17 -3.24 -22.41
N LYS A 250 -3.93 -4.40 -21.75
CA LYS A 250 -3.41 -4.49 -20.37
C LYS A 250 -2.17 -3.64 -20.13
N VAL A 251 -1.24 -3.57 -21.11
CA VAL A 251 -0.01 -2.75 -21.02
C VAL A 251 -0.34 -1.28 -20.73
N TYR A 252 -1.40 -0.72 -21.35
CA TYR A 252 -1.83 0.65 -21.05
C TYR A 252 -2.45 0.76 -19.66
N GLY A 253 -3.22 -0.24 -19.21
CA GLY A 253 -3.77 -0.29 -17.86
C GLY A 253 -2.68 -0.29 -16.80
N ASP A 254 -1.66 -1.10 -16.97
CA ASP A 254 -0.55 -1.22 -16.04
C ASP A 254 0.36 0.03 -16.07
N ILE A 255 0.87 0.42 -17.25
CA ILE A 255 1.86 1.50 -17.35
C ILE A 255 1.19 2.87 -17.21
N ALA A 256 0.13 3.14 -17.96
CA ALA A 256 -0.51 4.44 -17.92
C ALA A 256 -1.53 4.59 -16.78
N GLY A 257 -2.04 3.50 -16.21
CA GLY A 257 -2.86 3.48 -15.00
C GLY A 257 -2.04 3.39 -13.72
N MET A 258 -1.61 2.17 -13.37
CA MET A 258 -0.92 1.90 -12.10
C MET A 258 0.43 2.61 -11.98
N CYS A 259 1.29 2.53 -13.03
CA CYS A 259 2.64 3.09 -12.96
C CYS A 259 2.61 4.62 -12.95
N SER A 260 1.73 5.28 -13.73
CA SER A 260 1.61 6.73 -13.70
C SER A 260 1.08 7.24 -12.36
N PHE A 261 0.14 6.50 -11.73
CA PHE A 261 -0.28 6.75 -10.35
C PHE A 261 0.91 6.69 -9.39
N ALA A 262 1.68 5.59 -9.41
CA ALA A 262 2.83 5.40 -8.54
C ALA A 262 3.91 6.48 -8.75
N LEU A 263 4.17 6.88 -9.99
CA LEU A 263 5.10 7.95 -10.33
C LEU A 263 4.63 9.30 -9.76
N MET A 264 3.37 9.65 -9.95
CA MET A 264 2.80 10.90 -9.44
C MET A 264 2.74 10.92 -7.91
N LEU A 265 2.48 9.76 -7.28
CA LEU A 265 2.57 9.57 -5.83
C LEU A 265 4.01 9.83 -5.34
N ALA A 266 5.02 9.24 -6.00
CA ALA A 266 6.43 9.42 -5.67
C ALA A 266 6.87 10.88 -5.84
N LEU A 267 6.46 11.53 -6.92
CA LEU A 267 6.73 12.95 -7.16
C LEU A 267 6.11 13.84 -6.08
N GLY A 268 4.84 13.63 -5.73
CA GLY A 268 4.16 14.40 -4.68
C GLY A 268 4.84 14.26 -3.31
N ARG A 269 5.22 13.04 -2.92
CA ARG A 269 5.99 12.76 -1.68
C ARG A 269 7.37 13.42 -1.71
N SER A 270 8.07 13.36 -2.85
CA SER A 270 9.38 13.98 -3.02
C SER A 270 9.31 15.51 -2.95
N LEU A 271 8.33 16.13 -3.60
CA LEU A 271 8.09 17.57 -3.54
C LEU A 271 7.78 18.02 -2.10
N TYR A 272 6.99 17.26 -1.36
CA TYR A 272 6.75 17.54 0.05
C TYR A 272 8.03 17.39 0.89
N GLY A 273 8.87 16.41 0.61
CA GLY A 273 10.18 16.26 1.26
C GLY A 273 11.08 17.50 1.09
N ILE A 274 11.06 18.13 -0.09
CA ILE A 274 11.85 19.32 -0.41
C ILE A 274 11.22 20.61 0.14
N TYR A 275 9.91 20.77 -0.01
CA TYR A 275 9.21 22.04 0.26
C TYR A 275 8.33 22.01 1.51
N GLY A 276 8.18 20.87 2.19
CA GLY A 276 7.22 20.65 3.28
C GLY A 276 7.35 21.64 4.44
N GLY A 277 8.58 22.12 4.75
CA GLY A 277 8.80 23.15 5.75
C GLY A 277 8.17 24.53 5.45
N LYS A 278 7.76 24.78 4.19
CA LYS A 278 7.13 26.02 3.72
C LYS A 278 5.63 25.85 3.41
N ILE A 279 5.10 24.64 3.53
CA ILE A 279 3.75 24.28 3.08
C ILE A 279 2.89 23.92 4.29
N ASN A 280 1.64 24.40 4.31
CA ASN A 280 0.67 23.96 5.30
C ASN A 280 0.17 22.56 4.96
N LEU A 281 0.69 21.54 5.67
CA LEU A 281 0.40 20.13 5.45
C LEU A 281 -1.10 19.83 5.45
N LEU A 282 -1.82 20.30 6.47
CA LEU A 282 -3.26 20.05 6.59
C LEU A 282 -4.05 20.64 5.42
N LYS A 283 -3.67 21.83 4.94
CA LYS A 283 -4.30 22.44 3.77
C LYS A 283 -4.06 21.61 2.50
N VAL A 284 -2.83 21.13 2.30
CA VAL A 284 -2.49 20.31 1.12
C VAL A 284 -3.21 18.97 1.17
N MET A 285 -3.26 18.29 2.33
CA MET A 285 -4.02 17.05 2.49
C MET A 285 -5.52 17.25 2.21
N THR A 286 -6.11 18.36 2.70
CA THR A 286 -7.53 18.68 2.47
C THR A 286 -7.82 18.95 0.98
N LEU A 287 -6.96 19.69 0.30
CA LEU A 287 -7.10 19.94 -1.15
C LEU A 287 -6.82 18.65 -1.95
N GLY A 288 -5.85 17.84 -1.52
CA GLY A 288 -5.54 16.56 -2.11
C GLY A 288 -6.72 15.59 -2.02
N SER A 289 -7.38 15.48 -0.86
CA SER A 289 -8.56 14.62 -0.73
C SER A 289 -9.73 15.08 -1.61
N LEU A 290 -9.95 16.39 -1.76
CA LEU A 290 -10.95 16.91 -2.68
C LEU A 290 -10.60 16.63 -4.14
N LEU A 291 -9.34 16.81 -4.53
CA LEU A 291 -8.87 16.46 -5.88
C LEU A 291 -8.99 14.96 -6.14
N ALA A 292 -8.64 14.10 -5.17
CA ALA A 292 -8.82 12.66 -5.28
C ALA A 292 -10.30 12.28 -5.49
N LEU A 293 -11.24 12.94 -4.78
CA LEU A 293 -12.67 12.75 -5.01
C LEU A 293 -13.06 13.08 -6.46
N VAL A 294 -12.61 14.21 -7.00
CA VAL A 294 -12.87 14.57 -8.40
C VAL A 294 -12.28 13.54 -9.35
N CYS A 295 -11.06 13.03 -9.06
CA CYS A 295 -10.44 11.98 -9.87
C CYS A 295 -11.26 10.68 -9.86
N TYR A 296 -11.70 10.21 -8.68
CA TYR A 296 -12.51 9.00 -8.57
C TYR A 296 -13.84 9.11 -9.32
N LEU A 297 -14.56 10.25 -9.15
CA LEU A 297 -15.80 10.52 -9.88
C LEU A 297 -15.56 10.57 -11.40
N GLY A 298 -14.49 11.25 -11.81
CA GLY A 298 -14.12 11.33 -13.20
C GLY A 298 -13.76 9.97 -13.81
N VAL A 299 -13.00 9.12 -13.08
CA VAL A 299 -12.68 7.76 -13.51
C VAL A 299 -13.96 6.92 -13.67
N ALA A 300 -14.88 6.98 -12.71
CA ALA A 300 -16.12 6.21 -12.73
C ALA A 300 -17.07 6.60 -13.89
N ILE A 301 -17.15 7.90 -14.20
CA ILE A 301 -18.15 8.45 -15.13
C ILE A 301 -17.60 8.59 -16.57
N SER A 302 -16.30 8.88 -16.71
CA SER A 302 -15.71 9.18 -18.02
C SER A 302 -15.78 7.99 -18.99
N PRO A 303 -16.30 8.18 -20.20
CA PRO A 303 -16.18 7.21 -21.27
C PRO A 303 -14.84 7.32 -22.04
N LEU A 304 -14.05 8.38 -21.78
CA LEU A 304 -12.85 8.71 -22.54
C LEU A 304 -11.60 8.06 -21.88
N PRO A 305 -10.96 7.06 -22.52
CA PRO A 305 -9.79 6.39 -21.95
C PRO A 305 -8.66 7.34 -21.58
N ALA A 306 -8.34 8.30 -22.46
CA ALA A 306 -7.26 9.27 -22.22
C ALA A 306 -7.49 10.14 -20.96
N LEU A 307 -8.74 10.60 -20.75
CA LEU A 307 -9.09 11.35 -19.56
C LEU A 307 -9.00 10.48 -18.31
N THR A 308 -9.46 9.23 -18.36
CA THR A 308 -9.36 8.28 -17.24
C THR A 308 -7.91 8.01 -16.85
N LEU A 309 -7.00 7.84 -17.81
CA LEU A 309 -5.56 7.68 -17.55
C LEU A 309 -4.97 8.90 -16.84
N ILE A 310 -5.30 10.11 -17.31
CA ILE A 310 -4.86 11.36 -16.67
C ILE A 310 -5.40 11.45 -15.24
N LEU A 311 -6.65 11.10 -15.01
CA LEU A 311 -7.28 11.15 -13.70
C LEU A 311 -6.69 10.10 -12.74
N CYS A 312 -6.34 8.91 -13.21
CA CYS A 312 -5.62 7.91 -12.42
C CYS A 312 -4.25 8.45 -11.97
N ALA A 313 -3.47 9.01 -12.90
CA ALA A 313 -2.19 9.62 -12.57
C ALA A 313 -2.33 10.77 -11.57
N LEU A 314 -3.28 11.69 -11.82
CA LEU A 314 -3.54 12.84 -10.96
C LEU A 314 -4.02 12.41 -9.56
N CYS A 315 -4.77 11.32 -9.46
CA CYS A 315 -5.18 10.76 -8.18
C CYS A 315 -3.97 10.31 -7.32
N GLY A 316 -2.91 9.77 -7.95
CA GLY A 316 -1.66 9.46 -7.25
C GLY A 316 -1.02 10.69 -6.62
N PHE A 317 -0.98 11.82 -7.34
CA PHE A 317 -0.51 13.09 -6.78
C PHE A 317 -1.44 13.62 -5.70
N ALA A 318 -2.75 13.51 -5.89
CA ALA A 318 -3.77 13.99 -4.97
C ALA A 318 -3.73 13.25 -3.62
N SER A 319 -3.49 11.94 -3.62
CA SER A 319 -3.47 11.10 -2.42
C SER A 319 -2.09 11.02 -1.73
N CYS A 320 -1.02 11.52 -2.35
CA CYS A 320 0.37 11.29 -1.94
C CYS A 320 0.67 11.59 -0.47
N LEU A 321 -0.03 12.53 0.16
CA LEU A 321 0.17 12.92 1.55
C LEU A 321 -0.90 12.40 2.52
N LEU A 322 -1.92 11.67 2.06
CA LEU A 322 -2.99 11.21 2.95
C LEU A 322 -2.45 10.25 4.01
N TRP A 323 -1.58 9.33 3.62
CA TRP A 323 -0.90 8.41 4.54
C TRP A 323 0.23 9.11 5.33
N PRO A 324 1.36 9.53 4.71
CA PRO A 324 2.50 10.07 5.45
C PRO A 324 2.16 11.38 6.17
N GLY A 325 1.28 12.20 5.63
CA GLY A 325 0.84 13.44 6.26
C GLY A 325 0.08 13.20 7.56
N SER A 326 -0.73 12.14 7.64
CA SER A 326 -1.42 11.75 8.88
C SER A 326 -0.41 11.38 9.97
N VAL A 327 0.63 10.63 9.62
CA VAL A 327 1.73 10.29 10.54
C VAL A 327 2.45 11.54 11.03
N VAL A 328 2.76 12.48 10.13
CA VAL A 328 3.43 13.75 10.48
C VAL A 328 2.55 14.59 11.40
N LEU A 329 1.24 14.72 11.12
CA LEU A 329 0.31 15.46 11.98
C LEU A 329 0.19 14.83 13.37
N ALA A 330 0.18 13.49 13.46
CA ALA A 330 0.19 12.79 14.74
C ALA A 330 1.48 13.05 15.52
N ALA A 331 2.64 12.95 14.88
CA ALA A 331 3.94 13.21 15.51
C ALA A 331 4.08 14.66 15.98
N GLN A 332 3.59 15.63 15.22
CA GLN A 332 3.55 17.03 15.64
C GLN A 332 2.64 17.27 16.84
N LYS A 333 1.53 16.54 16.95
CA LYS A 333 0.59 16.69 18.06
C LYS A 333 1.05 15.95 19.32
N PHE A 334 1.73 14.83 19.15
CA PHE A 334 2.21 13.95 20.21
C PHE A 334 3.72 13.71 20.10
N PRO A 335 4.55 14.75 20.27
CA PRO A 335 6.00 14.66 19.99
C PRO A 335 6.75 13.68 20.90
N GLN A 336 6.17 13.34 22.05
CA GLN A 336 6.73 12.35 22.98
C GLN A 336 6.11 10.96 22.81
N ALA A 337 5.24 10.74 21.82
CA ALA A 337 4.66 9.43 21.57
C ALA A 337 5.73 8.44 21.08
N GLY A 338 5.74 7.25 21.68
CA GLY A 338 6.65 6.18 21.31
C GLY A 338 6.23 5.41 20.07
N ALA A 339 6.94 4.31 19.77
CA ALA A 339 6.70 3.45 18.60
C ALA A 339 5.25 2.93 18.52
N TRP A 340 4.58 2.74 19.65
CA TRP A 340 3.19 2.30 19.70
C TRP A 340 2.23 3.21 18.91
N MET A 341 2.42 4.53 18.93
CA MET A 341 1.59 5.45 18.14
C MET A 341 1.74 5.17 16.64
N PHE A 342 2.97 5.02 16.17
CA PHE A 342 3.24 4.76 14.76
C PHE A 342 2.69 3.40 14.32
N ALA A 343 2.83 2.38 15.18
CA ALA A 343 2.24 1.06 14.93
C ALA A 343 0.70 1.12 14.81
N MET A 344 0.03 1.89 15.68
CA MET A 344 -1.43 2.05 15.62
C MET A 344 -1.90 2.87 14.40
N LEU A 345 -1.09 3.81 13.94
CA LEU A 345 -1.38 4.55 12.71
C LEU A 345 -1.20 3.65 11.47
N ALA A 346 -0.12 2.85 11.42
CA ALA A 346 0.10 1.86 10.36
C ALA A 346 -1.04 0.84 10.33
N PHE A 347 -1.38 0.25 11.49
CA PHE A 347 -2.54 -0.62 11.67
C PHE A 347 -3.84 -0.01 11.10
N GLY A 348 -4.11 1.27 11.41
CA GLY A 348 -5.27 1.98 10.84
C GLY A 348 -5.20 2.07 9.32
N GLY A 349 -4.05 2.44 8.78
CA GLY A 349 -3.81 2.54 7.33
C GLY A 349 -4.02 1.22 6.61
N ASP A 350 -3.47 0.14 7.14
CA ASP A 350 -3.56 -1.22 6.57
C ASP A 350 -4.98 -1.76 6.61
N ILE A 351 -5.76 -1.48 7.68
CA ILE A 351 -7.19 -1.77 7.70
C ILE A 351 -7.90 -1.08 6.55
N GLY A 352 -7.63 0.19 6.31
CA GLY A 352 -8.20 0.93 5.19
C GLY A 352 -7.78 0.35 3.84
N ALA A 353 -6.50 0.01 3.69
CA ALA A 353 -5.93 -0.62 2.51
C ALA A 353 -6.49 -2.04 2.25
N ALA A 354 -6.87 -2.77 3.30
CA ALA A 354 -7.53 -4.06 3.19
C ALA A 354 -9.01 -3.91 2.77
N ILE A 355 -9.76 -3.07 3.49
CA ILE A 355 -11.21 -2.95 3.31
C ILE A 355 -11.56 -2.21 2.02
N GLY A 356 -10.81 -1.18 1.66
CA GLY A 356 -11.13 -0.33 0.50
C GLY A 356 -11.23 -1.12 -0.80
N PRO A 357 -10.15 -1.76 -1.28
CA PRO A 357 -10.19 -2.55 -2.51
C PRO A 357 -11.15 -3.76 -2.43
N TYR A 358 -11.27 -4.37 -1.23
CA TYR A 358 -12.17 -5.50 -1.01
C TYR A 358 -13.63 -5.12 -1.26
N LEU A 359 -14.09 -3.99 -0.71
CA LEU A 359 -15.47 -3.52 -0.92
C LEU A 359 -15.77 -3.20 -2.39
N ILE A 360 -14.78 -2.68 -3.14
CA ILE A 360 -14.91 -2.49 -4.59
C ILE A 360 -15.13 -3.84 -5.28
N GLY A 361 -14.35 -4.86 -4.95
CA GLY A 361 -14.49 -6.19 -5.54
C GLY A 361 -15.84 -6.82 -5.28
N VAL A 362 -16.31 -6.75 -4.03
CA VAL A 362 -17.65 -7.22 -3.66
C VAL A 362 -18.73 -6.47 -4.44
N ALA A 363 -18.63 -5.14 -4.55
CA ALA A 363 -19.59 -4.34 -5.31
C ALA A 363 -19.62 -4.74 -6.79
N VAL A 364 -18.47 -4.95 -7.41
CA VAL A 364 -18.37 -5.34 -8.84
C VAL A 364 -19.03 -6.70 -9.09
N ASP A 365 -18.91 -7.66 -8.17
CA ASP A 365 -19.53 -8.98 -8.31
C ASP A 365 -21.05 -8.97 -8.04
N ILE A 366 -21.56 -8.09 -7.16
CA ILE A 366 -22.97 -8.02 -6.78
C ILE A 366 -23.80 -7.12 -7.72
N LEU A 367 -23.21 -6.04 -8.23
CA LEU A 367 -23.92 -5.06 -9.06
C LEU A 367 -24.62 -5.66 -10.28
N PRO A 368 -24.07 -6.68 -11.01
CA PRO A 368 -24.75 -7.30 -12.14
C PRO A 368 -26.10 -7.95 -11.81
N ASP A 369 -26.34 -8.33 -10.55
CA ASP A 369 -27.58 -8.96 -10.09
C ASP A 369 -28.74 -7.96 -10.02
N PHE A 370 -28.46 -6.65 -10.03
CA PHE A 370 -29.48 -5.62 -10.01
C PHE A 370 -30.03 -5.35 -11.42
N GLY A 371 -31.34 -5.48 -11.58
CA GLY A 371 -32.03 -5.32 -12.87
C GLY A 371 -31.73 -3.99 -13.59
N PHE A 372 -31.62 -2.88 -12.83
CA PHE A 372 -31.28 -1.59 -13.41
C PHE A 372 -29.89 -1.56 -14.08
N ILE A 373 -28.89 -2.32 -13.57
CA ILE A 373 -27.56 -2.43 -14.22
C ILE A 373 -27.69 -3.15 -15.56
N GLN A 374 -28.52 -4.19 -15.62
CA GLN A 374 -28.75 -4.93 -16.88
C GLN A 374 -29.49 -4.05 -17.91
N GLU A 375 -30.50 -3.28 -17.48
CA GLU A 375 -31.23 -2.34 -18.33
C GLU A 375 -30.30 -1.26 -18.90
N TYR A 376 -29.49 -0.61 -18.07
CA TYR A 376 -28.50 0.38 -18.52
C TYR A 376 -27.43 -0.23 -19.43
N ALA A 377 -26.97 -1.48 -19.15
CA ALA A 377 -26.01 -2.15 -20.02
C ALA A 377 -26.56 -2.34 -21.44
N VAL A 378 -27.82 -2.70 -21.56
CA VAL A 378 -28.50 -2.81 -22.89
C VAL A 378 -28.65 -1.44 -23.55
N GLU A 379 -29.11 -0.41 -22.80
CA GLU A 379 -29.34 0.94 -23.30
C GLU A 379 -28.07 1.59 -23.87
N TYR A 380 -26.93 1.38 -23.24
CA TYR A 380 -25.65 1.99 -23.64
C TYR A 380 -24.73 1.04 -24.42
N ALA A 381 -25.25 -0.10 -24.91
CA ALA A 381 -24.50 -1.10 -25.67
C ALA A 381 -23.16 -1.53 -24.99
N ALA A 382 -23.18 -1.63 -23.67
CA ALA A 382 -22.04 -2.01 -22.86
C ALA A 382 -22.33 -3.32 -22.11
N SER A 383 -21.30 -3.96 -21.55
CA SER A 383 -21.50 -5.16 -20.72
C SER A 383 -21.89 -4.80 -19.28
N ALA A 384 -22.62 -5.69 -18.61
CA ALA A 384 -22.93 -5.53 -17.18
C ALA A 384 -21.63 -5.46 -16.34
N GLU A 385 -20.57 -6.16 -16.74
CA GLU A 385 -19.24 -6.09 -16.12
C GLU A 385 -18.64 -4.67 -16.19
N GLN A 386 -18.75 -4.00 -17.33
CA GLN A 386 -18.27 -2.62 -17.50
C GLN A 386 -18.98 -1.65 -16.56
N PHE A 387 -20.32 -1.74 -16.46
CA PHE A 387 -21.08 -0.90 -15.52
C PHE A 387 -20.77 -1.23 -14.06
N SER A 388 -20.59 -2.50 -13.73
CA SER A 388 -20.26 -2.92 -12.37
C SER A 388 -18.88 -2.41 -11.95
N LEU A 389 -17.88 -2.43 -12.81
CA LEU A 389 -16.57 -1.84 -12.55
C LEU A 389 -16.66 -0.32 -12.35
N ARG A 390 -17.48 0.39 -13.13
CA ARG A 390 -17.76 1.83 -12.96
C ARG A 390 -18.46 2.09 -11.61
N GLY A 391 -19.45 1.27 -11.26
CA GLY A 391 -20.12 1.32 -9.96
C GLY A 391 -19.18 1.08 -8.78
N GLY A 392 -18.26 0.12 -8.89
CA GLY A 392 -17.20 -0.12 -7.92
C GLY A 392 -16.29 1.09 -7.72
N MET A 393 -15.87 1.75 -8.81
CA MET A 393 -15.09 2.99 -8.72
C MET A 393 -15.89 4.16 -8.13
N LEU A 394 -17.18 4.24 -8.41
CA LEU A 394 -18.08 5.23 -7.81
C LEU A 394 -18.22 5.02 -6.29
N LEU A 395 -18.34 3.76 -5.85
CA LEU A 395 -18.26 3.42 -4.42
C LEU A 395 -16.93 3.87 -3.80
N GLY A 396 -15.82 3.64 -4.53
CA GLY A 396 -14.49 4.10 -4.13
C GLY A 396 -14.38 5.61 -3.90
N ALA A 397 -15.20 6.43 -4.58
CA ALA A 397 -15.25 7.88 -4.39
C ALA A 397 -15.71 8.30 -2.98
N LEU A 398 -16.37 7.42 -2.24
CA LEU A 398 -16.72 7.65 -0.83
C LEU A 398 -15.47 7.80 0.04
N TYR A 399 -14.37 7.13 -0.26
CA TYR A 399 -13.16 7.18 0.57
C TYR A 399 -12.53 8.58 0.59
N PRO A 400 -12.20 9.21 -0.55
CA PRO A 400 -11.69 10.60 -0.52
C PRO A 400 -12.71 11.61 0.00
N ALA A 401 -14.03 11.39 -0.18
CA ALA A 401 -15.06 12.24 0.39
C ALA A 401 -15.06 12.17 1.93
N LEU A 402 -14.98 10.96 2.50
CA LEU A 402 -14.86 10.75 3.95
C LEU A 402 -13.52 11.30 4.47
N THR A 403 -12.40 11.10 3.75
CA THR A 403 -11.11 11.68 4.13
C THR A 403 -11.19 13.21 4.20
N PHE A 404 -11.83 13.85 3.21
CA PHE A 404 -12.06 15.29 3.22
C PHE A 404 -12.86 15.73 4.45
N ALA A 405 -13.94 15.05 4.77
CA ALA A 405 -14.76 15.35 5.95
C ALA A 405 -13.98 15.22 7.26
N VAL A 406 -13.21 14.13 7.42
CA VAL A 406 -12.36 13.90 8.60
C VAL A 406 -11.27 14.97 8.72
N LEU A 407 -10.63 15.37 7.63
CA LEU A 407 -9.62 16.46 7.64
C LEU A 407 -10.21 17.80 8.07
N LEU A 408 -11.47 18.09 7.73
CA LEU A 408 -12.16 19.28 8.25
C LEU A 408 -12.37 19.20 9.77
N LEU A 409 -12.69 18.01 10.31
CA LEU A 409 -12.80 17.80 11.76
C LEU A 409 -11.43 17.92 12.46
N VAL A 410 -10.37 17.35 11.87
CA VAL A 410 -8.98 17.52 12.33
C VAL A 410 -8.62 19.01 12.40
N ARG A 411 -8.97 19.79 11.35
CA ARG A 411 -8.74 21.24 11.32
C ARG A 411 -9.47 21.99 12.44
N ARG A 412 -10.72 21.63 12.73
CA ARG A 412 -11.49 22.19 13.86
C ARG A 412 -10.84 21.87 15.20
N SER A 413 -10.47 20.60 15.41
CA SER A 413 -9.81 20.15 16.67
C SER A 413 -8.47 20.85 16.94
N LEU A 414 -7.73 21.23 15.89
CA LEU A 414 -6.48 21.97 16.04
C LEU A 414 -6.67 23.46 16.34
N LYS A 415 -7.82 24.05 15.91
CA LYS A 415 -8.16 25.47 16.18
C LYS A 415 -8.66 25.70 17.60
N HIS A 416 -9.50 24.80 18.13
CA HIS A 416 -10.09 24.93 19.47
C HIS A 416 -9.07 24.87 20.64
N LYS A 417 -7.83 24.52 20.42
CA LYS A 417 -6.76 24.54 21.46
C LYS A 417 -5.84 25.76 21.37
N LYS A 418 -6.09 26.71 20.47
CA LYS A 418 -5.34 27.98 20.39
C LYS A 418 -6.09 29.18 21.00
N GLY A 419 -7.31 29.01 21.47
CA GLY A 419 -8.06 29.92 22.34
C GLY A 419 -8.19 29.33 23.73
#